data_a4fac687907dc456ac911234746f2c06
#
_entry.id   a4fac687907dc456ac911234746f2c06
#
_cell.length_a   1.000
_cell.length_b   1.000
_cell.length_c   1.000
_cell.angle_alpha   90.00
_cell.angle_beta   90.00
_cell.angle_gamma   90.00
#
_symmetry.space_group_name_H-M   'P 1'
#
loop_
_entity.id
_entity.type
_entity.pdbx_description
1 polymer ?
#
loop_
_entity_poly.entity_id
_entity_poly.type
_entity_poly.pdbx_seq_one_letter_code
_entity_poly.pdbx_strand_id
1 'polypeptide(L)'
;ILAALMLRNQTGERQRVDVAMQDVTMLLVNYDTAAASQHGGVSELNEDIEAPMLGRFATADGYVMLAGYLPRHWQAIAAAIGLDELTDVEFEDLFARSDEIQALVEARLLERTTDEWDRIFSEAGAVGGGVRELTETFASGQPDARGITEPLHTPVGEIHVTTNGYRINDQAWGPRSSVPMLGEHSRDLLGELGHDDAAIDALITDGVIRQHDA
;
A
#
# COMPACT_ATOMS: atom_id res chain seq x y z
N ILE A 1 14.10 9.10 9.54
CA ILE A 1 15.08 9.27 10.62
C ILE A 1 15.69 10.67 10.58
N LEU A 2 16.28 11.14 9.46
CA LEU A 2 16.92 12.46 9.39
C LEU A 2 15.99 13.61 9.77
N ALA A 3 14.77 13.64 9.26
CA ALA A 3 13.76 14.65 9.60
C ALA A 3 13.45 14.64 11.12
N ALA A 4 13.33 13.46 11.72
CA ALA A 4 13.11 13.32 13.15
C ALA A 4 14.31 13.80 13.98
N LEU A 5 15.53 13.57 13.52
CA LEU A 5 16.74 14.08 14.15
C LEU A 5 16.82 15.61 14.08
N MET A 6 16.48 16.19 12.92
CA MET A 6 16.43 17.65 12.75
C MET A 6 15.37 18.26 13.68
N LEU A 7 14.18 17.68 13.72
CA LEU A 7 13.09 18.15 14.60
C LEU A 7 13.51 18.05 16.08
N ARG A 8 14.12 16.95 16.49
CA ARG A 8 14.67 16.80 17.85
C ARG A 8 15.70 17.89 18.17
N ASN A 9 16.59 18.22 17.22
CA ASN A 9 17.61 19.23 17.44
C ASN A 9 17.02 20.65 17.55
N GLN A 10 15.88 20.90 16.91
CA GLN A 10 15.17 22.19 17.00
C GLN A 10 14.33 22.31 18.28
N THR A 11 13.65 21.24 18.66
CA THR A 11 12.67 21.25 19.76
C THR A 11 13.23 20.78 21.09
N GLY A 12 14.32 20.01 21.08
CA GLY A 12 14.85 19.31 22.26
C GLY A 12 14.05 18.07 22.67
N GLU A 13 12.95 17.77 22.00
CA GLU A 13 12.02 16.70 22.34
C GLU A 13 12.38 15.37 21.66
N ARG A 14 12.08 14.25 22.34
CA ARG A 14 12.23 12.91 21.76
C ARG A 14 11.25 12.74 20.61
N GLN A 15 11.72 12.14 19.52
CA GLN A 15 10.89 11.83 18.35
C GLN A 15 10.73 10.32 18.22
N ARG A 16 9.51 9.84 17.98
CA ARG A 16 9.21 8.46 17.61
C ARG A 16 8.96 8.40 16.10
N VAL A 17 9.61 7.47 15.42
CA VAL A 17 9.36 7.20 13.99
C VAL A 17 8.73 5.82 13.88
N ASP A 18 7.58 5.75 13.27
CA ASP A 18 6.83 4.52 12.99
C ASP A 18 6.73 4.36 11.46
N VAL A 19 7.12 3.20 10.95
CA VAL A 19 7.05 2.84 9.53
C VAL A 19 6.44 1.46 9.43
N ALA A 20 5.27 1.37 8.82
CA ALA A 20 4.61 0.10 8.54
C ALA A 20 4.80 -0.29 7.06
N MET A 21 4.96 -1.59 6.80
CA MET A 21 5.10 -2.09 5.42
C MET A 21 3.87 -1.74 4.57
N GLN A 22 2.67 -1.85 5.11
CA GLN A 22 1.43 -1.49 4.40
C GLN A 22 1.42 -0.03 3.99
N ASP A 23 1.78 0.89 4.90
CA ASP A 23 1.80 2.33 4.66
C ASP A 23 2.74 2.68 3.50
N VAL A 24 3.94 2.07 3.50
CA VAL A 24 4.94 2.27 2.44
C VAL A 24 4.49 1.64 1.12
N THR A 25 3.88 0.47 1.15
CA THR A 25 3.39 -0.18 -0.07
C THR A 25 2.27 0.64 -0.71
N MET A 26 1.31 1.14 0.06
CA MET A 26 0.26 2.03 -0.47
C MET A 26 0.84 3.33 -1.05
N LEU A 27 1.89 3.87 -0.45
CA LEU A 27 2.60 5.02 -1.00
C LEU A 27 3.30 4.70 -2.33
N LEU A 28 3.90 3.53 -2.47
CA LEU A 28 4.56 3.10 -3.72
C LEU A 28 3.56 2.95 -4.87
N VAL A 29 2.34 2.48 -4.58
CA VAL A 29 1.25 2.37 -5.56
C VAL A 29 0.26 3.54 -5.44
N ASN A 30 0.75 4.74 -5.19
CA ASN A 30 -0.08 5.91 -4.92
C ASN A 30 -1.08 6.23 -6.05
N TYR A 31 -0.68 6.07 -7.30
CA TYR A 31 -1.57 6.26 -8.46
C TYR A 31 -2.74 5.27 -8.43
N ASP A 32 -2.46 3.99 -8.23
CA ASP A 32 -3.48 2.94 -8.13
C ASP A 32 -4.35 3.13 -6.88
N THR A 33 -3.76 3.59 -5.77
CA THR A 33 -4.48 3.95 -4.54
C THR A 33 -5.51 5.05 -4.82
N ALA A 34 -5.12 6.11 -5.53
CA ALA A 34 -6.02 7.20 -5.90
C ALA A 34 -7.11 6.73 -6.88
N ALA A 35 -6.77 5.92 -7.89
CA ALA A 35 -7.71 5.35 -8.83
C ALA A 35 -8.72 4.42 -8.14
N ALA A 36 -8.26 3.55 -7.23
CA ALA A 36 -9.12 2.66 -6.46
C ALA A 36 -10.12 3.42 -5.58
N SER A 37 -9.74 4.57 -5.04
CA SER A 37 -10.64 5.41 -4.24
C SER A 37 -11.82 5.99 -5.04
N GLN A 38 -11.67 6.15 -6.37
CA GLN A 38 -12.69 6.72 -7.25
C GLN A 38 -13.47 5.67 -8.04
N HIS A 39 -12.80 4.64 -8.56
CA HIS A 39 -13.35 3.80 -9.61
C HIS A 39 -13.19 2.29 -9.39
N GLY A 40 -12.62 1.86 -8.26
CA GLY A 40 -12.30 0.44 -8.03
C GLY A 40 -11.25 -0.08 -9.01
N GLY A 41 -10.12 0.62 -9.12
CA GLY A 41 -9.02 0.25 -10.01
C GLY A 41 -8.48 -1.16 -9.73
N VAL A 42 -8.07 -1.84 -10.78
CA VAL A 42 -7.51 -3.19 -10.73
C VAL A 42 -6.07 -3.15 -11.21
N SER A 43 -5.17 -3.79 -10.47
CA SER A 43 -3.81 -4.09 -10.91
C SER A 43 -3.73 -5.57 -11.25
N GLU A 44 -3.15 -5.90 -12.43
CA GLU A 44 -2.81 -7.28 -12.73
C GLU A 44 -1.59 -7.70 -11.92
N LEU A 45 -1.72 -8.79 -11.17
CA LEU A 45 -0.61 -9.34 -10.39
C LEU A 45 0.31 -10.13 -11.30
N ASN A 46 1.61 -9.87 -11.22
CA ASN A 46 2.61 -10.63 -11.95
C ASN A 46 2.70 -12.07 -11.42
N GLU A 47 2.86 -12.99 -12.35
CA GLU A 47 3.09 -14.40 -12.11
C GLU A 47 4.57 -14.65 -11.79
N ASP A 48 4.86 -15.78 -11.13
CA ASP A 48 6.14 -16.47 -10.99
C ASP A 48 7.03 -16.15 -9.79
N ILE A 49 6.75 -16.88 -8.71
CA ILE A 49 7.78 -17.29 -7.74
C ILE A 49 7.72 -18.82 -7.62
N GLU A 50 8.73 -19.50 -8.15
CA GLU A 50 8.81 -20.96 -8.16
C GLU A 50 9.43 -21.51 -6.85
N ALA A 51 8.64 -21.60 -5.77
CA ALA A 51 9.04 -22.33 -4.57
C ALA A 51 7.80 -22.96 -3.91
N PRO A 52 7.89 -24.20 -3.36
CA PRO A 52 6.73 -25.01 -3.02
C PRO A 52 5.77 -24.41 -2.00
N MET A 53 6.22 -23.45 -1.17
CA MET A 53 5.38 -22.72 -0.20
C MET A 53 5.76 -21.25 -0.13
N LEU A 54 6.17 -20.68 -1.25
CA LEU A 54 6.53 -19.29 -1.37
C LEU A 54 5.89 -18.70 -2.62
N GLY A 55 5.06 -17.69 -2.45
CA GLY A 55 4.40 -17.02 -3.56
C GLY A 55 2.89 -16.97 -3.40
N ARG A 56 2.23 -16.66 -4.50
CA ARG A 56 0.77 -16.52 -4.60
C ARG A 56 0.13 -17.86 -4.97
N PHE A 57 -0.86 -18.28 -4.19
CA PHE A 57 -1.63 -19.48 -4.40
C PHE A 57 -3.13 -19.19 -4.51
N ALA A 58 -3.82 -19.89 -5.42
CA ALA A 58 -5.26 -19.75 -5.56
C ALA A 58 -6.01 -20.38 -4.37
N THR A 59 -7.13 -19.79 -4.01
CA THR A 59 -8.10 -20.29 -3.05
C THR A 59 -9.43 -20.56 -3.74
N ALA A 60 -10.47 -20.92 -3.01
CA ALA A 60 -11.81 -21.13 -3.60
C ALA A 60 -12.39 -19.87 -4.25
N ASP A 61 -11.99 -18.66 -3.82
CA ASP A 61 -12.58 -17.38 -4.22
C ASP A 61 -11.58 -16.25 -4.49
N GLY A 62 -10.28 -16.52 -4.39
CA GLY A 62 -9.24 -15.50 -4.57
C GLY A 62 -7.85 -16.08 -4.46
N TYR A 63 -6.99 -15.41 -3.69
CA TYR A 63 -5.60 -15.80 -3.53
C TYR A 63 -5.11 -15.57 -2.11
N VAL A 64 -4.11 -16.39 -1.72
CA VAL A 64 -3.28 -16.15 -0.54
C VAL A 64 -1.82 -16.03 -0.96
N MET A 65 -1.05 -15.24 -0.22
CA MET A 65 0.41 -15.21 -0.31
C MET A 65 0.97 -16.07 0.82
N LEU A 66 1.87 -17.00 0.50
CA LEU A 66 2.64 -17.76 1.47
C LEU A 66 4.10 -17.28 1.46
N ALA A 67 4.76 -17.32 2.62
CA ALA A 67 6.15 -16.87 2.76
C ALA A 67 7.01 -17.88 3.53
N GLY A 68 7.13 -19.08 2.97
CA GLY A 68 7.88 -20.21 3.50
C GLY A 68 9.40 -20.12 3.30
N TYR A 69 10.03 -19.01 3.73
CA TYR A 69 11.48 -18.79 3.55
C TYR A 69 12.38 -19.62 4.47
N LEU A 70 11.89 -20.03 5.63
CA LEU A 70 12.68 -20.71 6.66
C LEU A 70 11.99 -21.99 7.07
N PRO A 71 12.74 -23.03 7.56
CA PRO A 71 12.14 -24.29 8.01
C PRO A 71 10.92 -24.10 8.91
N ARG A 72 10.99 -23.26 9.93
CA ARG A 72 9.87 -22.97 10.83
C ARG A 72 8.65 -22.35 10.14
N HIS A 73 8.85 -21.62 9.02
CA HIS A 73 7.74 -20.97 8.30
C HIS A 73 6.93 -22.01 7.51
N TRP A 74 7.61 -22.84 6.72
CA TRP A 74 6.90 -23.84 5.95
C TRP A 74 6.33 -24.96 6.84
N GLN A 75 6.99 -25.33 7.98
CA GLN A 75 6.42 -26.23 8.97
C GLN A 75 5.09 -25.68 9.53
N ALA A 76 5.06 -24.40 9.92
CA ALA A 76 3.84 -23.75 10.40
C ALA A 76 2.76 -23.66 9.30
N ILE A 77 3.14 -23.37 8.05
CA ILE A 77 2.23 -23.37 6.91
C ILE A 77 1.67 -24.76 6.67
N ALA A 78 2.53 -25.81 6.57
CA ALA A 78 2.12 -27.17 6.35
C ALA A 78 1.13 -27.67 7.41
N ALA A 79 1.43 -27.44 8.68
CA ALA A 79 0.54 -27.76 9.79
C ALA A 79 -0.80 -26.99 9.70
N ALA A 80 -0.76 -25.69 9.38
CA ALA A 80 -1.95 -24.87 9.27
C ALA A 80 -2.89 -25.31 8.15
N ILE A 81 -2.34 -25.80 7.03
CA ILE A 81 -3.13 -26.31 5.90
C ILE A 81 -3.45 -27.81 6.02
N GLY A 82 -3.01 -28.48 7.10
CA GLY A 82 -3.29 -29.88 7.37
C GLY A 82 -2.52 -30.86 6.48
N LEU A 83 -1.30 -30.51 6.10
CA LEU A 83 -0.32 -31.36 5.41
C LEU A 83 0.80 -31.76 6.40
N ASP A 84 0.43 -32.41 7.49
CA ASP A 84 1.33 -32.73 8.61
C ASP A 84 2.55 -33.56 8.17
N GLU A 85 2.42 -34.35 7.12
CA GLU A 85 3.51 -35.15 6.53
C GLU A 85 4.65 -34.26 5.96
N LEU A 86 4.38 -32.97 5.72
CA LEU A 86 5.40 -32.02 5.24
C LEU A 86 6.14 -31.33 6.37
N THR A 87 5.69 -31.44 7.61
CA THR A 87 6.31 -30.73 8.76
C THR A 87 7.70 -31.24 9.09
N ASP A 88 7.98 -32.51 8.83
CA ASP A 88 9.25 -33.20 9.12
C ASP A 88 10.16 -33.36 7.89
N VAL A 89 9.77 -32.80 6.73
CA VAL A 89 10.57 -32.83 5.50
C VAL A 89 11.79 -31.92 5.64
N GLU A 90 12.98 -32.46 5.35
CA GLU A 90 14.20 -31.64 5.36
C GLU A 90 14.15 -30.56 4.26
N PHE A 91 14.83 -29.45 4.50
CA PHE A 91 14.76 -28.28 3.60
C PHE A 91 15.24 -28.58 2.17
N GLU A 92 16.27 -29.40 2.05
CA GLU A 92 16.82 -29.84 0.76
C GLU A 92 15.81 -30.70 -0.02
N ASP A 93 15.07 -31.55 0.67
CA ASP A 93 14.06 -32.42 0.07
C ASP A 93 12.81 -31.67 -0.40
N LEU A 94 12.50 -30.52 0.23
CA LEU A 94 11.43 -29.63 -0.24
C LEU A 94 11.65 -29.17 -1.68
N PHE A 95 12.87 -28.75 -2.00
CA PHE A 95 13.20 -28.32 -3.36
C PHE A 95 13.29 -29.49 -4.34
N ALA A 96 13.79 -30.63 -3.89
CA ALA A 96 13.86 -31.85 -4.71
C ALA A 96 12.47 -32.37 -5.11
N ARG A 97 11.44 -32.08 -4.28
CA ARG A 97 10.04 -32.49 -4.47
C ARG A 97 9.13 -31.27 -4.74
N SER A 98 9.70 -30.17 -5.24
CA SER A 98 9.00 -28.88 -5.36
C SER A 98 7.66 -29.01 -6.07
N ASP A 99 7.62 -29.62 -7.26
CA ASP A 99 6.40 -29.75 -8.07
C ASP A 99 5.32 -30.60 -7.37
N GLU A 100 5.73 -31.70 -6.73
CA GLU A 100 4.82 -32.56 -5.96
C GLU A 100 4.22 -31.81 -4.78
N ILE A 101 5.06 -31.11 -4.00
CA ILE A 101 4.62 -30.38 -2.81
C ILE A 101 3.76 -29.20 -3.21
N GLN A 102 4.13 -28.45 -4.25
CA GLN A 102 3.35 -27.35 -4.77
C GLN A 102 1.95 -27.81 -5.18
N ALA A 103 1.84 -28.93 -5.91
CA ALA A 103 0.54 -29.48 -6.29
C ALA A 103 -0.33 -29.86 -5.09
N LEU A 104 0.27 -30.44 -4.02
CA LEU A 104 -0.46 -30.73 -2.78
C LEU A 104 -0.95 -29.48 -2.08
N VAL A 105 -0.10 -28.45 -1.98
CA VAL A 105 -0.44 -27.15 -1.37
C VAL A 105 -1.56 -26.48 -2.15
N GLU A 106 -1.43 -26.40 -3.48
CA GLU A 106 -2.46 -25.81 -4.37
C GLU A 106 -3.80 -26.53 -4.21
N ALA A 107 -3.82 -27.84 -4.27
CA ALA A 107 -5.05 -28.63 -4.11
C ALA A 107 -5.70 -28.36 -2.75
N ARG A 108 -4.92 -28.25 -1.68
CA ARG A 108 -5.42 -28.00 -0.34
C ARG A 108 -5.98 -26.59 -0.19
N LEU A 109 -5.29 -25.58 -0.75
CA LEU A 109 -5.72 -24.18 -0.65
C LEU A 109 -7.02 -23.89 -1.42
N LEU A 110 -7.32 -24.62 -2.48
CA LEU A 110 -8.59 -24.52 -3.20
C LEU A 110 -9.82 -25.00 -2.39
N GLU A 111 -9.64 -25.71 -1.27
CA GLU A 111 -10.75 -26.24 -0.47
C GLU A 111 -11.47 -25.18 0.37
N ARG A 112 -10.88 -23.99 0.55
CA ARG A 112 -11.43 -22.94 1.42
C ARG A 112 -11.30 -21.56 0.78
N THR A 113 -12.08 -20.61 1.32
CA THR A 113 -12.04 -19.20 0.92
C THR A 113 -10.77 -18.51 1.43
N THR A 114 -10.45 -17.38 0.81
CA THR A 114 -9.33 -16.52 1.22
C THR A 114 -9.46 -16.07 2.68
N ASP A 115 -10.66 -15.69 3.11
CA ASP A 115 -10.90 -15.25 4.49
C ASP A 115 -10.76 -16.37 5.51
N GLU A 116 -11.18 -17.60 5.15
CA GLU A 116 -11.00 -18.77 6.02
C GLU A 116 -9.51 -19.10 6.20
N TRP A 117 -8.73 -19.04 5.11
CA TRP A 117 -7.28 -19.26 5.18
C TRP A 117 -6.56 -18.15 5.94
N ASP A 118 -6.94 -16.90 5.74
CA ASP A 118 -6.35 -15.76 6.45
C ASP A 118 -6.51 -15.91 7.97
N ARG A 119 -7.70 -16.32 8.41
CA ARG A 119 -7.96 -16.62 9.82
C ARG A 119 -7.13 -17.82 10.32
N ILE A 120 -7.06 -18.91 9.56
CA ILE A 120 -6.31 -20.11 9.93
C ILE A 120 -4.81 -19.79 10.08
N PHE A 121 -4.23 -19.06 9.11
CA PHE A 121 -2.81 -18.67 9.19
C PHE A 121 -2.55 -17.72 10.36
N SER A 122 -3.44 -16.78 10.61
CA SER A 122 -3.32 -15.87 11.76
C SER A 122 -3.37 -16.62 13.09
N GLU A 123 -4.32 -17.54 13.26
CA GLU A 123 -4.48 -18.34 14.49
C GLU A 123 -3.29 -19.30 14.71
N ALA A 124 -2.75 -19.87 13.64
CA ALA A 124 -1.60 -20.78 13.68
C ALA A 124 -0.25 -20.06 13.79
N GLY A 125 -0.20 -18.72 13.61
CA GLY A 125 1.05 -17.97 13.51
C GLY A 125 1.87 -18.36 12.27
N ALA A 126 1.23 -18.88 11.22
CA ALA A 126 1.86 -19.19 9.96
C ALA A 126 2.07 -17.91 9.13
N VAL A 127 3.16 -17.88 8.35
CA VAL A 127 3.50 -16.71 7.53
C VAL A 127 2.78 -16.81 6.19
N GLY A 128 1.53 -16.43 6.19
CA GLY A 128 0.65 -16.36 5.03
C GLY A 128 -0.49 -15.38 5.28
N GLY A 129 -1.17 -14.97 4.22
CA GLY A 129 -2.32 -14.06 4.34
C GLY A 129 -3.03 -13.87 3.02
N GLY A 130 -4.27 -13.38 3.10
CA GLY A 130 -5.10 -13.10 1.94
C GLY A 130 -4.52 -11.98 1.07
N VAL A 131 -4.51 -12.21 -0.24
CA VAL A 131 -4.25 -11.16 -1.22
C VAL A 131 -5.51 -10.34 -1.37
N ARG A 132 -5.41 -9.03 -1.16
CA ARG A 132 -6.54 -8.09 -1.16
C ARG A 132 -6.43 -7.10 -2.31
N GLU A 133 -7.57 -6.83 -2.93
CA GLU A 133 -7.71 -5.69 -3.82
C GLU A 133 -7.59 -4.37 -3.03
N LEU A 134 -7.19 -3.29 -3.69
CA LEU A 134 -7.09 -1.98 -3.04
C LEU A 134 -8.43 -1.52 -2.44
N THR A 135 -9.53 -1.81 -3.13
CA THR A 135 -10.89 -1.51 -2.64
C THR A 135 -11.23 -2.25 -1.35
N GLU A 136 -10.84 -3.52 -1.24
CA GLU A 136 -11.00 -4.33 -0.02
C GLU A 136 -10.11 -3.79 1.11
N THR A 137 -8.88 -3.39 0.78
CA THR A 137 -7.95 -2.77 1.73
C THR A 137 -8.54 -1.47 2.31
N PHE A 138 -9.16 -0.62 1.47
CA PHE A 138 -9.88 0.57 1.93
C PHE A 138 -11.06 0.18 2.85
N ALA A 139 -11.86 -0.79 2.44
CA ALA A 139 -13.03 -1.24 3.20
C ALA A 139 -12.67 -1.88 4.55
N SER A 140 -11.44 -2.36 4.73
CA SER A 140 -10.99 -2.98 5.99
C SER A 140 -10.90 -2.01 7.18
N GLY A 141 -10.90 -0.69 6.93
CA GLY A 141 -10.69 0.34 7.94
C GLY A 141 -9.24 0.47 8.43
N GLN A 142 -8.34 -0.41 7.99
CA GLN A 142 -6.92 -0.35 8.40
C GLN A 142 -6.22 0.92 7.91
N PRO A 143 -6.41 1.39 6.65
CA PRO A 143 -5.87 2.65 6.18
C PRO A 143 -6.29 3.85 7.03
N ASP A 144 -7.56 3.91 7.44
CA ASP A 144 -8.09 4.98 8.30
C ASP A 144 -7.50 4.91 9.70
N ALA A 145 -7.44 3.72 10.31
CA ALA A 145 -6.84 3.51 11.63
C ALA A 145 -5.35 3.89 11.66
N ARG A 146 -4.66 3.73 10.53
CA ARG A 146 -3.25 4.11 10.37
C ARG A 146 -3.08 5.57 9.96
N GLY A 147 -4.11 6.24 9.44
CA GLY A 147 -4.02 7.57 8.83
C GLY A 147 -3.11 7.58 7.61
N ILE A 148 -3.09 6.48 6.83
CA ILE A 148 -2.27 6.36 5.62
C ILE A 148 -2.94 7.06 4.44
N THR A 149 -4.23 7.32 4.50
CA THR A 149 -4.96 8.09 3.52
C THR A 149 -5.65 9.28 4.15
N GLU A 150 -5.77 10.36 3.38
CA GLU A 150 -6.53 11.55 3.74
C GLU A 150 -7.46 11.95 2.59
N PRO A 151 -8.67 12.45 2.90
CA PRO A 151 -9.55 12.99 1.88
C PRO A 151 -8.95 14.27 1.29
N LEU A 152 -8.98 14.38 -0.02
CA LEU A 152 -8.58 15.56 -0.76
C LEU A 152 -9.76 16.05 -1.61
N HIS A 153 -10.23 17.26 -1.36
CA HIS A 153 -11.25 17.87 -2.19
C HIS A 153 -10.64 18.34 -3.50
N THR A 154 -11.30 18.00 -4.60
CA THR A 154 -10.90 18.41 -5.95
C THR A 154 -12.11 19.00 -6.66
N PRO A 155 -11.91 19.73 -7.75
CA PRO A 155 -13.02 20.25 -8.55
C PRO A 155 -13.97 19.19 -9.13
N VAL A 156 -13.52 17.92 -9.19
CA VAL A 156 -14.31 16.79 -9.70
C VAL A 156 -14.85 15.89 -8.59
N GLY A 157 -14.66 16.27 -7.32
CA GLY A 157 -15.14 15.52 -6.16
C GLY A 157 -14.04 15.24 -5.15
N GLU A 158 -14.39 14.48 -4.12
CA GLU A 158 -13.45 14.03 -3.09
C GLU A 158 -12.74 12.74 -3.53
N ILE A 159 -11.44 12.70 -3.34
CA ILE A 159 -10.61 11.51 -3.52
C ILE A 159 -9.83 11.24 -2.24
N HIS A 160 -9.42 9.99 -2.03
CA HIS A 160 -8.47 9.66 -0.97
C HIS A 160 -7.06 9.55 -1.55
N VAL A 161 -6.12 10.28 -0.96
CA VAL A 161 -4.71 10.25 -1.35
C VAL A 161 -3.86 9.73 -0.20
N THR A 162 -2.73 9.11 -0.51
CA THR A 162 -1.83 8.60 0.51
C THR A 162 -1.08 9.73 1.22
N THR A 163 -0.85 9.54 2.50
CA THR A 163 0.07 10.33 3.30
C THR A 163 1.52 9.88 3.07
N ASN A 164 2.45 10.32 3.87
CA ASN A 164 3.89 10.10 3.66
C ASN A 164 4.42 8.70 4.04
N GLY A 165 3.57 7.70 4.25
CA GLY A 165 3.95 6.30 4.51
C GLY A 165 4.73 6.05 5.82
N TYR A 166 4.86 7.04 6.69
CA TYR A 166 5.46 6.92 8.03
C TYR A 166 4.83 7.92 9.00
N ARG A 167 5.02 7.67 10.29
CA ARG A 167 4.51 8.55 11.36
C ARG A 167 5.65 9.05 12.23
N ILE A 168 5.56 10.30 12.65
CA ILE A 168 6.43 10.86 13.68
C ILE A 168 5.52 11.33 14.82
N ASN A 169 5.75 10.83 16.03
CA ASN A 169 4.92 11.10 17.21
C ASN A 169 3.43 10.81 16.95
N ASP A 170 3.15 9.67 16.32
CA ASP A 170 1.81 9.21 15.92
C ASP A 170 1.11 10.06 14.84
N GLN A 171 1.81 11.02 14.27
CA GLN A 171 1.29 11.91 13.24
C GLN A 171 1.80 11.53 11.86
N ALA A 172 0.89 11.29 10.91
CA ALA A 172 1.16 11.23 9.49
C ALA A 172 1.01 12.62 8.87
N TRP A 173 1.59 12.85 7.71
CA TRP A 173 1.42 14.08 6.94
C TRP A 173 0.99 13.78 5.53
N GLY A 174 -0.15 14.37 5.16
CA GLY A 174 -0.71 14.32 3.82
C GLY A 174 -0.56 15.65 3.07
N PRO A 175 -1.35 15.84 2.03
CA PRO A 175 -1.39 17.06 1.26
C PRO A 175 -1.83 18.25 2.12
N ARG A 176 -1.23 19.42 1.88
CA ARG A 176 -1.55 20.65 2.63
C ARG A 176 -2.64 21.50 1.99
N SER A 177 -2.94 21.25 0.73
CA SER A 177 -3.91 22.00 -0.05
C SER A 177 -4.57 21.11 -1.07
N SER A 178 -5.70 21.54 -1.60
CA SER A 178 -6.38 20.93 -2.74
C SER A 178 -5.48 20.93 -3.98
N VAL A 179 -5.86 20.14 -4.98
CA VAL A 179 -5.26 20.18 -6.31
C VAL A 179 -5.67 21.50 -6.97
N PRO A 180 -4.73 22.37 -7.36
CA PRO A 180 -5.08 23.62 -8.01
C PRO A 180 -5.62 23.40 -9.42
N MET A 181 -6.53 24.26 -9.82
CA MET A 181 -6.94 24.38 -11.21
C MET A 181 -5.84 25.03 -12.04
N LEU A 182 -5.85 24.76 -13.34
CA LEU A 182 -4.86 25.33 -14.24
C LEU A 182 -4.92 26.85 -14.21
N GLY A 183 -3.85 27.49 -13.73
CA GLY A 183 -3.74 28.95 -13.61
C GLY A 183 -4.24 29.52 -12.29
N GLU A 184 -4.73 28.72 -11.34
CA GLU A 184 -5.30 29.21 -10.07
C GLU A 184 -4.34 30.10 -9.28
N HIS A 185 -3.06 29.76 -9.26
CA HIS A 185 -2.04 30.51 -8.51
C HIS A 185 -1.17 31.43 -9.40
N SER A 186 -1.52 31.63 -10.66
CA SER A 186 -0.67 32.37 -11.59
C SER A 186 -0.40 33.82 -11.12
N ARG A 187 -1.42 34.51 -10.65
CA ARG A 187 -1.31 35.89 -10.15
C ARG A 187 -0.45 35.97 -8.90
N ASP A 188 -0.69 35.09 -7.94
CA ASP A 188 0.02 35.10 -6.67
C ASP A 188 1.52 34.81 -6.87
N LEU A 189 1.83 33.80 -7.69
CA LEU A 189 3.22 33.42 -7.98
C LEU A 189 3.99 34.53 -8.71
N LEU A 190 3.35 35.22 -9.66
CA LEU A 190 3.98 36.34 -10.35
C LEU A 190 4.15 37.59 -9.44
N GLY A 191 3.19 37.83 -8.54
CA GLY A 191 3.32 38.81 -7.49
C GLY A 191 4.49 38.54 -6.54
N GLU A 192 4.66 37.31 -6.11
CA GLU A 192 5.84 36.88 -5.30
C GLU A 192 7.17 37.10 -6.04
N LEU A 193 7.17 36.97 -7.38
CA LEU A 193 8.33 37.25 -8.23
C LEU A 193 8.57 38.73 -8.47
N GLY A 194 7.71 39.58 -7.96
CA GLY A 194 7.86 41.07 -8.03
C GLY A 194 7.19 41.76 -9.22
N HIS A 195 6.32 41.05 -9.95
CA HIS A 195 5.49 41.66 -10.97
C HIS A 195 4.33 42.44 -10.29
N ASP A 196 4.05 43.63 -10.76
CA ASP A 196 2.87 44.39 -10.34
C ASP A 196 1.60 43.89 -11.07
N ASP A 197 0.43 44.31 -10.57
CA ASP A 197 -0.85 43.87 -11.13
C ASP A 197 -1.00 44.28 -12.59
N ALA A 198 -0.49 45.44 -13.00
CA ALA A 198 -0.61 45.94 -14.38
C ALA A 198 0.21 45.05 -15.34
N ALA A 199 1.41 44.60 -14.93
CA ALA A 199 2.24 43.70 -15.71
C ALA A 199 1.58 42.31 -15.80
N ILE A 200 0.98 41.80 -14.71
CA ILE A 200 0.27 40.52 -14.69
C ILE A 200 -0.97 40.57 -15.59
N ASP A 201 -1.76 41.65 -15.52
CA ASP A 201 -2.93 41.84 -16.37
C ASP A 201 -2.57 41.92 -17.87
N ALA A 202 -1.45 42.53 -18.20
CA ALA A 202 -0.93 42.52 -19.57
C ALA A 202 -0.60 41.10 -20.04
N LEU A 203 0.09 40.30 -19.22
CA LEU A 203 0.42 38.91 -19.54
C LEU A 203 -0.82 38.02 -19.72
N ILE A 204 -1.87 38.25 -18.95
CA ILE A 204 -3.17 37.56 -19.09
C ILE A 204 -3.85 38.00 -20.40
N THR A 205 -3.90 39.32 -20.67
CA THR A 205 -4.54 39.88 -21.87
C THR A 205 -3.86 39.40 -23.14
N ASP A 206 -2.54 39.33 -23.14
CA ASP A 206 -1.72 38.86 -24.26
C ASP A 206 -1.75 37.31 -24.41
N GLY A 207 -2.41 36.60 -23.50
CA GLY A 207 -2.54 35.12 -23.51
C GLY A 207 -1.24 34.42 -23.21
N VAL A 208 -0.25 35.07 -22.63
CA VAL A 208 1.03 34.48 -22.21
C VAL A 208 0.83 33.55 -21.00
N ILE A 209 -0.05 33.95 -20.08
CA ILE A 209 -0.47 33.15 -18.93
C ILE A 209 -2.00 33.04 -18.87
N ARG A 210 -2.46 32.06 -18.12
CA ARG A 210 -3.88 31.94 -17.76
C ARG A 210 -4.06 32.17 -16.28
N GLN A 211 -5.16 32.80 -15.91
CA GLN A 211 -5.66 32.91 -14.55
C GLN A 211 -6.96 32.09 -14.49
N HIS A 212 -7.11 31.24 -13.48
CA HIS A 212 -8.37 30.60 -13.19
C HIS A 212 -9.24 31.57 -12.39
N ASP A 213 -10.39 31.87 -12.89
CA ASP A 213 -11.41 32.66 -12.16
C ASP A 213 -12.22 31.65 -11.30
N ALA A 214 -12.24 31.91 -9.99
CA ALA A 214 -12.92 31.04 -9.00
C ALA A 214 -14.46 31.09 -9.14
#